data_7f4028f60e7123673ef7a5713cd4a9dc
#
_entry.id   7f4028f60e7123673ef7a5713cd4a9dc
#
_cell.length_a   1.000
_cell.length_b   1.000
_cell.length_c   1.000
_cell.angle_alpha   90.00
_cell.angle_beta   90.00
_cell.angle_gamma   90.00
#
_symmetry.space_group_name_H-M   'P 1'
#
loop_
_entity.id
_entity.type
_entity.pdbx_description
1 polymer ?
#
loop_
_entity_poly.entity_id
_entity_poly.type
_entity_poly.pdbx_seq_one_letter_code
_entity_poly.pdbx_strand_id
1 'polypeptide(L)'
;MAISKEIRDRMLGDGLTVPMIIVICINTDWPMLFGILVSLWALADLGVSLWVSRKLGMNNLLNDDVRTVTEKITGYRKFYTGSLVASIVPLTAMLTYIFMRLYDRADDAATVQLITVSGIVSIVFAIVVALLQYRKHVERCKELLDQFEE
;
A
#
# COMPACT_ATOMS: atom_id res chain seq x y z
N MET A 1 0.04 -4.26 -20.44
CA MET A 1 -0.58 -5.26 -19.54
C MET A 1 0.07 -5.40 -18.16
N ALA A 2 1.31 -4.96 -17.96
CA ALA A 2 1.95 -5.00 -16.63
C ALA A 2 1.23 -4.13 -15.57
N ILE A 3 0.80 -2.93 -15.91
CA ILE A 3 0.07 -2.01 -15.01
C ILE A 3 -1.30 -2.58 -14.59
N SER A 4 -2.05 -3.19 -15.50
CA SER A 4 -3.34 -3.82 -15.16
C SER A 4 -3.16 -4.98 -14.16
N LYS A 5 -2.07 -5.75 -14.28
CA LYS A 5 -1.71 -6.79 -13.33
C LYS A 5 -1.35 -6.19 -11.96
N GLU A 6 -0.56 -5.12 -11.94
CA GLU A 6 -0.15 -4.45 -10.72
C GLU A 6 -1.35 -3.88 -9.93
N ILE A 7 -2.29 -3.24 -10.64
CA ILE A 7 -3.53 -2.76 -10.01
C ILE A 7 -4.34 -3.92 -9.43
N ARG A 8 -4.46 -5.03 -10.17
CA ARG A 8 -5.17 -6.21 -9.70
C ARG A 8 -4.51 -6.85 -8.49
N ASP A 9 -3.19 -6.97 -8.49
CA ASP A 9 -2.43 -7.55 -7.38
C ASP A 9 -2.55 -6.67 -6.11
N ARG A 10 -2.57 -5.35 -6.27
CA ARG A 10 -2.86 -4.40 -5.19
C ARG A 10 -4.28 -4.57 -4.64
N MET A 11 -5.28 -4.63 -5.51
CA MET A 11 -6.67 -4.85 -5.10
C MET A 11 -6.86 -6.17 -4.34
N LEU A 12 -6.18 -7.24 -4.76
CA LEU A 12 -6.21 -8.52 -4.06
C LEU A 12 -5.54 -8.40 -2.68
N GLY A 13 -4.41 -7.68 -2.58
CA GLY A 13 -3.75 -7.42 -1.31
C GLY A 13 -4.66 -6.69 -0.33
N ASP A 14 -5.26 -5.58 -0.75
CA ASP A 14 -6.17 -4.78 0.07
C ASP A 14 -7.43 -5.58 0.46
N GLY A 15 -7.99 -6.34 -0.48
CA GLY A 15 -9.16 -7.18 -0.25
C GLY A 15 -8.90 -8.32 0.75
N LEU A 16 -7.70 -8.90 0.76
CA LEU A 16 -7.31 -9.93 1.72
C LEU A 16 -6.95 -9.35 3.09
N THR A 17 -6.49 -8.11 3.15
CA THR A 17 -6.12 -7.44 4.40
C THR A 17 -7.32 -7.29 5.33
N VAL A 18 -8.52 -6.97 4.79
CA VAL A 18 -9.74 -6.79 5.60
C VAL A 18 -10.11 -8.04 6.40
N PRO A 19 -10.30 -9.25 5.79
CA PRO A 19 -10.65 -10.44 6.56
C PRO A 19 -9.52 -10.86 7.50
N MET A 20 -8.24 -10.70 7.12
CA MET A 20 -7.12 -11.02 8.00
C MET A 20 -7.13 -10.19 9.28
N ILE A 21 -7.37 -8.88 9.17
CA ILE A 21 -7.42 -7.99 10.33
C ILE A 21 -8.59 -8.34 11.24
N ILE A 22 -9.76 -8.63 10.68
CA ILE A 22 -10.92 -9.06 11.46
C ILE A 22 -10.61 -10.33 12.23
N VAL A 23 -10.00 -11.34 11.60
CA VAL A 23 -9.59 -12.59 12.25
C VAL A 23 -8.57 -12.31 13.36
N ILE A 24 -7.59 -11.44 13.13
CA ILE A 24 -6.60 -11.07 14.15
C ILE A 24 -7.30 -10.40 15.33
N CYS A 25 -8.19 -9.44 15.12
CA CYS A 25 -8.91 -8.75 16.19
C CYS A 25 -9.81 -9.67 17.02
N ILE A 26 -10.40 -10.71 16.39
CA ILE A 26 -11.25 -11.70 17.09
C ILE A 26 -10.40 -12.65 17.95
N ASN A 27 -9.23 -13.07 17.44
CA ASN A 27 -8.37 -14.04 18.11
C ASN A 27 -7.36 -13.43 19.09
N THR A 28 -7.21 -12.11 19.08
CA THR A 28 -6.31 -11.38 19.96
C THR A 28 -7.13 -10.32 20.70
N ASP A 29 -6.75 -9.97 21.93
CA ASP A 29 -7.42 -8.91 22.72
C ASP A 29 -7.18 -7.50 22.15
N TRP A 30 -7.18 -7.38 20.82
CA TRP A 30 -7.05 -6.11 20.15
C TRP A 30 -8.39 -5.37 20.12
N PRO A 31 -8.39 -4.04 20.33
CA PRO A 31 -9.63 -3.27 20.29
C PRO A 31 -10.29 -3.37 18.90
N MET A 32 -11.55 -3.73 18.88
CA MET A 32 -12.34 -3.87 17.65
C MET A 32 -12.36 -2.57 16.82
N LEU A 33 -12.27 -1.41 17.51
CA LEU A 33 -12.15 -0.09 16.86
C LEU A 33 -10.93 0.00 15.94
N PHE A 34 -9.79 -0.57 16.35
CA PHE A 34 -8.58 -0.62 15.52
C PHE A 34 -8.81 -1.43 14.25
N GLY A 35 -9.41 -2.61 14.37
CA GLY A 35 -9.77 -3.45 13.20
C GLY A 35 -10.72 -2.74 12.24
N ILE A 36 -11.72 -2.02 12.76
CA ILE A 36 -12.65 -1.23 11.95
C ILE A 36 -11.92 -0.10 11.20
N LEU A 37 -11.06 0.67 11.86
CA LEU A 37 -10.32 1.77 11.24
C LEU A 37 -9.40 1.27 10.13
N VAL A 38 -8.67 0.18 10.36
CA VAL A 38 -7.78 -0.41 9.35
C VAL A 38 -8.57 -0.97 8.17
N SER A 39 -9.71 -1.62 8.44
CA SER A 39 -10.59 -2.13 7.40
C SER A 39 -11.19 -1.01 6.55
N LEU A 40 -11.63 0.08 7.16
CA LEU A 40 -12.13 1.27 6.46
C LEU A 40 -11.04 1.90 5.58
N TRP A 41 -9.81 1.98 6.09
CA TRP A 41 -8.68 2.50 5.31
C TRP A 41 -8.37 1.61 4.11
N ALA A 42 -8.31 0.29 4.28
CA ALA A 42 -8.09 -0.66 3.18
C ALA A 42 -9.21 -0.60 2.13
N LEU A 43 -10.47 -0.49 2.55
CA LEU A 43 -11.61 -0.32 1.65
C LEU A 43 -11.56 1.03 0.89
N ALA A 44 -11.13 2.10 1.55
CA ALA A 44 -10.95 3.40 0.91
C ALA A 44 -9.84 3.35 -0.17
N ASP A 45 -8.69 2.73 0.12
CA ASP A 45 -7.60 2.55 -0.84
C ASP A 45 -8.04 1.70 -2.04
N LEU A 46 -8.79 0.63 -1.81
CA LEU A 46 -9.37 -0.21 -2.84
C LEU A 46 -10.38 0.58 -3.71
N GLY A 47 -11.26 1.37 -3.09
CA GLY A 47 -12.22 2.22 -3.80
C GLY A 47 -11.54 3.25 -4.69
N VAL A 48 -10.50 3.91 -4.18
CA VAL A 48 -9.71 4.89 -4.92
C VAL A 48 -8.94 4.21 -6.06
N SER A 49 -8.36 3.05 -5.85
CA SER A 49 -7.65 2.26 -6.87
C SER A 49 -8.59 1.85 -8.01
N LEU A 50 -9.81 1.40 -7.69
CA LEU A 50 -10.86 1.09 -8.67
C LEU A 50 -11.28 2.33 -9.47
N TRP A 51 -11.51 3.45 -8.80
CA TRP A 51 -11.91 4.70 -9.43
C TRP A 51 -10.83 5.19 -10.42
N VAL A 52 -9.56 5.17 -10.01
CA VAL A 52 -8.44 5.56 -10.89
C VAL A 52 -8.29 4.63 -12.07
N SER A 53 -8.39 3.31 -11.85
CA SER A 53 -8.34 2.30 -12.92
C SER A 53 -9.42 2.55 -13.98
N ARG A 54 -10.65 2.88 -13.55
CA ARG A 54 -11.75 3.22 -14.45
C ARG A 54 -11.54 4.55 -15.15
N LYS A 55 -11.16 5.59 -14.42
CA LYS A 55 -10.96 6.95 -14.95
C LYS A 55 -9.85 7.01 -15.99
N LEU A 56 -8.75 6.30 -15.75
CA LEU A 56 -7.63 6.27 -16.67
C LEU A 56 -7.81 5.29 -17.83
N GLY A 57 -8.86 4.43 -17.77
CA GLY A 57 -9.13 3.46 -18.84
C GLY A 57 -7.96 2.53 -19.12
N MET A 58 -7.21 2.15 -18.10
CA MET A 58 -5.96 1.38 -18.20
C MET A 58 -6.11 0.01 -18.89
N ASN A 59 -7.35 -0.46 -19.05
CA ASN A 59 -7.62 -1.74 -19.72
C ASN A 59 -7.53 -1.66 -21.26
N ASN A 60 -7.60 -0.46 -21.85
CA ASN A 60 -7.68 -0.25 -23.29
C ASN A 60 -6.47 0.51 -23.86
N LEU A 61 -5.33 0.50 -23.16
CA LEU A 61 -4.11 1.23 -23.58
C LEU A 61 -3.61 0.87 -24.98
N LEU A 62 -3.87 -0.36 -25.46
CA LEU A 62 -3.43 -0.82 -26.78
C LEU A 62 -4.20 -0.20 -27.95
N ASN A 63 -5.39 0.35 -27.69
CA ASN A 63 -6.24 0.95 -28.72
C ASN A 63 -6.20 2.48 -28.69
N ASP A 64 -5.46 3.07 -27.78
CA ASP A 64 -5.37 4.51 -27.62
C ASP A 64 -4.20 5.09 -28.44
N ASP A 65 -4.34 6.35 -28.83
CA ASP A 65 -3.27 7.11 -29.44
C ASP A 65 -2.10 7.35 -28.45
N VAL A 66 -0.87 7.41 -28.96
CA VAL A 66 0.38 7.55 -28.19
C VAL A 66 0.29 8.68 -27.15
N ARG A 67 -0.25 9.83 -27.56
CA ARG A 67 -0.43 10.98 -26.66
C ARG A 67 -1.35 10.65 -25.48
N THR A 68 -2.46 10.00 -25.75
CA THR A 68 -3.44 9.59 -24.74
C THR A 68 -2.83 8.55 -23.78
N VAL A 69 -2.05 7.62 -24.29
CA VAL A 69 -1.32 6.63 -23.47
C VAL A 69 -0.33 7.31 -22.55
N THR A 70 0.46 8.25 -23.05
CA THR A 70 1.45 9.01 -22.26
C THR A 70 0.77 9.80 -21.13
N GLU A 71 -0.34 10.46 -21.42
CA GLU A 71 -1.13 11.19 -20.40
C GLU A 71 -1.67 10.25 -19.32
N LYS A 72 -2.18 9.07 -19.69
CA LYS A 72 -2.70 8.06 -18.77
C LYS A 72 -1.60 7.48 -17.87
N ILE A 73 -0.45 7.12 -18.44
CA ILE A 73 0.70 6.58 -17.66
C ILE A 73 1.25 7.64 -16.70
N THR A 74 1.39 8.88 -17.16
CA THR A 74 1.84 10.00 -16.31
C THR A 74 0.85 10.28 -15.18
N GLY A 75 -0.44 10.25 -15.47
CA GLY A 75 -1.52 10.39 -14.47
C GLY A 75 -1.47 9.28 -13.42
N TYR A 76 -1.27 8.03 -13.85
CA TYR A 76 -1.13 6.88 -12.94
C TYR A 76 0.11 7.00 -12.04
N ARG A 77 1.25 7.40 -12.60
CA ARG A 77 2.47 7.63 -11.83
C ARG A 77 2.29 8.69 -10.74
N LYS A 78 1.66 9.82 -11.08
CA LYS A 78 1.36 10.90 -10.12
C LYS A 78 0.43 10.40 -9.02
N PHE A 79 -0.61 9.67 -9.39
CA PHE A 79 -1.54 9.07 -8.43
C PHE A 79 -0.84 8.10 -7.49
N TYR A 80 -0.04 7.18 -8.03
CA TYR A 80 0.69 6.19 -7.24
C TYR A 80 1.62 6.86 -6.22
N THR A 81 2.39 7.86 -6.65
CA THR A 81 3.26 8.64 -5.75
C THR A 81 2.46 9.36 -4.68
N GLY A 82 1.35 10.01 -5.05
CA GLY A 82 0.47 10.69 -4.11
C GLY A 82 -0.17 9.73 -3.09
N SER A 83 -0.61 8.56 -3.52
CA SER A 83 -1.15 7.51 -2.65
C SER A 83 -0.11 6.99 -1.65
N LEU A 84 1.15 6.77 -2.09
CA LEU A 84 2.24 6.38 -1.20
C LEU A 84 2.48 7.42 -0.11
N VAL A 85 2.58 8.70 -0.49
CA VAL A 85 2.78 9.78 0.49
C VAL A 85 1.59 9.90 1.44
N ALA A 86 0.36 9.83 0.94
CA ALA A 86 -0.84 9.89 1.77
C ALA A 86 -0.95 8.70 2.74
N SER A 87 -0.40 7.54 2.40
CA SER A 87 -0.40 6.36 3.26
C SER A 87 0.57 6.45 4.44
N ILE A 88 1.55 7.35 4.40
CA ILE A 88 2.56 7.49 5.47
C ILE A 88 1.88 7.87 6.81
N VAL A 89 0.92 8.80 6.79
CA VAL A 89 0.26 9.27 8.00
C VAL A 89 -0.52 8.16 8.71
N PRO A 90 -1.47 7.46 8.06
CA PRO A 90 -2.19 6.37 8.72
C PRO A 90 -1.29 5.21 9.13
N LEU A 91 -0.29 4.85 8.33
CA LEU A 91 0.67 3.81 8.69
C LEU A 91 1.47 4.18 9.94
N THR A 92 1.96 5.42 10.03
CA THR A 92 2.70 5.90 11.20
C THR A 92 1.80 5.87 12.44
N ALA A 93 0.56 6.34 12.33
CA ALA A 93 -0.39 6.31 13.44
C ALA A 93 -0.69 4.88 13.90
N MET A 94 -0.89 3.95 12.97
CA MET A 94 -1.11 2.54 13.27
C MET A 94 0.09 1.91 13.96
N LEU A 95 1.30 2.11 13.44
CA LEU A 95 2.53 1.59 14.04
C LEU A 95 2.71 2.13 15.47
N THR A 96 2.53 3.45 15.65
CA THR A 96 2.63 4.07 16.98
C THR A 96 1.65 3.42 17.95
N TYR A 97 0.40 3.22 17.55
CA TYR A 97 -0.61 2.57 18.38
C TYR A 97 -0.23 1.13 18.74
N ILE A 98 0.25 0.35 17.76
CA ILE A 98 0.72 -1.03 17.99
C ILE A 98 1.84 -1.05 19.02
N PHE A 99 2.85 -0.19 18.84
CA PHE A 99 3.99 -0.13 19.77
C PHE A 99 3.56 0.29 21.18
N MET A 100 2.71 1.30 21.32
CA MET A 100 2.19 1.70 22.64
C MET A 100 1.53 0.52 23.36
N ARG A 101 0.69 -0.24 22.63
CA ARG A 101 0.03 -1.43 23.18
C ARG A 101 0.98 -2.55 23.57
N LEU A 102 2.03 -2.77 22.77
CA LEU A 102 3.05 -3.78 23.07
C LEU A 102 3.87 -3.37 24.30
N TYR A 103 4.23 -2.10 24.42
CA TYR A 103 4.95 -1.58 25.59
C TYR A 103 4.10 -1.66 26.86
N ASP A 104 2.81 -1.36 26.81
CA ASP A 104 1.89 -1.45 27.94
C ASP A 104 1.76 -2.89 28.48
N ARG A 105 2.06 -3.90 27.67
CA ARG A 105 2.00 -5.33 28.03
C ARG A 105 3.37 -5.94 28.36
N ALA A 106 4.43 -5.16 28.28
CA ALA A 106 5.77 -5.64 28.57
C ALA A 106 6.04 -5.59 30.06
N ASP A 107 6.16 -6.76 30.69
CA ASP A 107 6.35 -6.89 32.14
C ASP A 107 7.82 -6.81 32.56
N ASP A 108 8.76 -6.96 31.61
CA ASP A 108 10.19 -6.99 31.91
C ASP A 108 11.04 -6.22 30.87
N ALA A 109 12.25 -5.82 31.30
CA ALA A 109 13.18 -5.06 30.47
C ALA A 109 13.64 -5.83 29.20
N ALA A 110 13.73 -7.16 29.28
CA ALA A 110 14.13 -7.97 28.14
C ALA A 110 13.05 -7.95 27.04
N THR A 111 11.78 -8.04 27.43
CA THR A 111 10.63 -7.91 26.50
C THR A 111 10.58 -6.53 25.86
N VAL A 112 10.83 -5.45 26.63
CA VAL A 112 10.92 -4.08 26.10
C VAL A 112 12.02 -3.96 25.04
N GLN A 113 13.20 -4.52 25.31
CA GLN A 113 14.30 -4.52 24.33
C GLN A 113 13.94 -5.30 23.07
N LEU A 114 13.32 -6.46 23.20
CA LEU A 114 12.90 -7.28 22.05
C LEU A 114 11.90 -6.53 21.18
N ILE A 115 10.89 -5.89 21.77
CA ILE A 115 9.89 -5.07 21.07
C ILE A 115 10.58 -3.94 20.33
N THR A 116 11.51 -3.23 20.98
CA THR A 116 12.23 -2.11 20.37
C THR A 116 13.07 -2.54 19.17
N VAL A 117 13.87 -3.59 19.33
CA VAL A 117 14.73 -4.10 18.26
C VAL A 117 13.91 -4.63 17.09
N SER A 118 12.89 -5.45 17.36
CA SER A 118 12.01 -5.99 16.30
C SER A 118 11.25 -4.88 15.58
N GLY A 119 10.85 -3.83 16.30
CA GLY A 119 10.21 -2.66 15.74
C GLY A 119 11.11 -1.88 14.79
N ILE A 120 12.34 -1.60 15.19
CA ILE A 120 13.32 -0.92 14.34
C ILE A 120 13.60 -1.73 13.09
N VAL A 121 13.84 -3.05 13.23
CA VAL A 121 14.08 -3.94 12.10
C VAL A 121 12.90 -3.96 11.15
N SER A 122 11.67 -4.04 11.66
CA SER A 122 10.45 -4.05 10.85
C SER A 122 10.26 -2.74 10.08
N ILE A 123 10.51 -1.59 10.71
CA ILE A 123 10.42 -0.27 10.06
C ILE A 123 11.45 -0.16 8.94
N VAL A 124 12.72 -0.52 9.21
CA VAL A 124 13.78 -0.49 8.20
C VAL A 124 13.44 -1.40 7.02
N PHE A 125 12.97 -2.62 7.31
CA PHE A 125 12.54 -3.56 6.27
C PHE A 125 11.37 -3.00 5.43
N ALA A 126 10.37 -2.42 6.07
CA ALA A 126 9.23 -1.80 5.38
C ALA A 126 9.66 -0.65 4.46
N ILE A 127 10.59 0.22 4.92
CA ILE A 127 11.14 1.30 4.11
C ILE A 127 11.88 0.75 2.89
N VAL A 128 12.73 -0.26 3.08
CA VAL A 128 13.48 -0.88 1.97
C VAL A 128 12.52 -1.49 0.94
N VAL A 129 11.52 -2.24 1.39
CA VAL A 129 10.51 -2.84 0.50
C VAL A 129 9.74 -1.76 -0.26
N ALA A 130 9.30 -0.69 0.42
CA ALA A 130 8.59 0.42 -0.21
C ALA A 130 9.43 1.12 -1.28
N LEU A 131 10.72 1.36 -1.01
CA LEU A 131 11.66 1.96 -1.97
C LEU A 131 11.89 1.06 -3.19
N LEU A 132 12.05 -0.25 -2.98
CA LEU A 132 12.21 -1.22 -4.06
C LEU A 132 10.96 -1.30 -4.94
N GLN A 133 9.78 -1.32 -4.33
CA GLN A 133 8.51 -1.30 -5.06
C GLN A 133 8.33 -0.01 -5.86
N TYR A 134 8.65 1.15 -5.25
CA TYR A 134 8.59 2.43 -5.93
C TYR A 134 9.54 2.49 -7.13
N ARG A 135 10.81 2.07 -6.98
CA ARG A 135 11.76 2.02 -8.09
C ARG A 135 11.27 1.13 -9.22
N LYS A 136 10.81 -0.07 -8.89
CA LYS A 136 10.25 -1.02 -9.85
C LYS A 136 9.02 -0.46 -10.60
N HIS A 137 8.17 0.29 -9.89
CA HIS A 137 7.02 0.97 -10.49
C HIS A 137 7.46 2.06 -11.48
N VAL A 138 8.43 2.90 -11.09
CA VAL A 138 8.97 3.98 -11.95
C VAL A 138 9.63 3.41 -13.20
N GLU A 139 10.43 2.34 -13.07
CA GLU A 139 11.08 1.66 -14.19
C GLU A 139 10.05 1.10 -15.17
N ARG A 140 9.01 0.42 -14.69
CA ARG A 140 7.92 -0.10 -15.54
C ARG A 140 7.16 1.00 -16.28
N CYS A 141 6.87 2.12 -15.59
CA CYS A 141 6.24 3.26 -16.26
C CYS A 141 7.12 3.83 -17.36
N LYS A 142 8.44 3.86 -17.17
CA LYS A 142 9.42 4.34 -18.15
C LYS A 142 9.51 3.38 -19.34
N GLU A 143 9.67 2.08 -19.10
CA GLU A 143 9.71 1.07 -20.16
C GLU A 143 8.46 1.11 -21.05
N LEU A 144 7.29 1.34 -20.46
CA LEU A 144 6.06 1.47 -21.23
C LEU A 144 6.04 2.73 -22.09
N LEU A 145 6.53 3.86 -21.57
CA LEU A 145 6.62 5.10 -22.36
C LEU A 145 7.59 4.92 -23.55
N ASP A 146 8.75 4.31 -23.32
CA ASP A 146 9.75 4.07 -24.35
C ASP A 146 9.21 3.17 -25.48
N GLN A 147 8.33 2.18 -25.18
CA GLN A 147 7.68 1.32 -26.18
C GLN A 147 6.69 2.04 -27.12
N PHE A 148 6.18 3.19 -26.71
CA PHE A 148 5.24 3.98 -27.52
C PHE A 148 5.92 5.15 -28.25
N GLU A 149 7.21 5.42 -27.97
CA GLU A 149 7.99 6.45 -28.67
C GLU A 149 8.77 5.87 -29.88
N GLU A 150 8.92 4.53 -29.97
CA GLU A 150 9.47 3.83 -31.14
C GLU A 150 8.37 3.56 -32.20
#